data_06e2128ac666183c9cf4fcdb04ae3648
#
_entry.id   06e2128ac666183c9cf4fcdb04ae3648
#
_cell.length_a   1.000
_cell.length_b   1.000
_cell.length_c   1.000
_cell.angle_alpha   90.00
_cell.angle_beta   90.00
_cell.angle_gamma   90.00
#
_symmetry.space_group_name_H-M   'P 1'
#
loop_
_entity.id
_entity.type
_entity.pdbx_description
1 polymer ?
#
loop_
_entity_poly.entity_id
_entity_poly.type
_entity_poly.pdbx_seq_one_letter_code
_entity_poly.pdbx_strand_id
1 'polypeptide(L)'
;PLIVRAVVKAVERRKLYSGFKKPRTFDTNLIVIGAGSGGLVSAYIGATLKARVTLIERDKMGGDCLNTGCVPSKALIRAAKSMAEMKKAAQLGIDVPAPQVDFARVMGRVRNVIKTIEPHDSVERFTGLGVDCLYGNARLISPWLVDVDGQQISAEKIILATGARPTIPSIPGLDQVEPLTSETLWQLQELPERLLIVGGGAIGCELAQAF
;
A
#
# COMPACT_ATOMS: atom_id res chain seq x y z
N PRO A 1 20.20 -30.22 -19.28
CA PRO A 1 19.43 -28.97 -19.24
C PRO A 1 19.46 -28.26 -17.91
N LEU A 2 19.30 -28.94 -16.74
CA LEU A 2 19.30 -28.31 -15.40
C LEU A 2 20.68 -27.76 -15.00
N ILE A 3 21.73 -28.51 -15.23
CA ILE A 3 23.11 -28.13 -14.89
C ILE A 3 23.53 -26.89 -15.74
N VAL A 4 23.25 -26.89 -17.04
CA VAL A 4 23.54 -25.76 -17.92
C VAL A 4 22.82 -24.49 -17.45
N ARG A 5 21.54 -24.59 -17.10
CA ARG A 5 20.78 -23.45 -16.52
C ARG A 5 21.37 -22.95 -15.21
N ALA A 6 21.82 -23.85 -14.34
CA ALA A 6 22.45 -23.48 -13.08
C ALA A 6 23.79 -22.77 -13.30
N VAL A 7 24.61 -23.26 -14.25
CA VAL A 7 25.91 -22.63 -14.60
C VAL A 7 25.67 -21.25 -15.24
N VAL A 8 24.74 -21.13 -16.19
CA VAL A 8 24.40 -19.84 -16.83
C VAL A 8 23.95 -18.83 -15.78
N LYS A 9 23.01 -19.21 -14.90
CA LYS A 9 22.57 -18.35 -13.79
C LYS A 9 23.72 -17.94 -12.85
N ALA A 10 24.65 -18.85 -12.57
CA ALA A 10 25.80 -18.54 -11.71
C ALA A 10 26.76 -17.55 -12.37
N VAL A 11 27.00 -17.69 -13.68
CA VAL A 11 27.84 -16.76 -14.46
C VAL A 11 27.17 -15.38 -14.57
N GLU A 12 25.88 -15.34 -14.90
CA GLU A 12 25.11 -14.08 -14.96
C GLU A 12 25.12 -13.38 -13.60
N ARG A 13 24.87 -14.11 -12.52
CA ARG A 13 24.92 -13.57 -11.15
C ARG A 13 26.29 -13.03 -10.80
N ARG A 14 27.36 -13.74 -11.16
CA ARG A 14 28.74 -13.29 -10.93
C ARG A 14 29.05 -11.99 -11.70
N LYS A 15 28.52 -11.87 -12.93
CA LYS A 15 28.66 -10.68 -13.78
C LYS A 15 27.88 -9.49 -13.22
N LEU A 16 26.65 -9.71 -12.77
CA LEU A 16 25.79 -8.69 -12.14
C LEU A 16 26.40 -8.10 -10.85
N TYR A 17 27.12 -8.91 -10.08
CA TYR A 17 27.69 -8.47 -8.80
C TYR A 17 29.21 -8.13 -8.88
N SER A 18 29.83 -8.21 -10.08
CA SER A 18 31.29 -8.05 -10.23
C SER A 18 31.81 -6.68 -9.79
N GLY A 19 30.97 -5.64 -9.85
CA GLY A 19 31.32 -4.28 -9.42
C GLY A 19 31.15 -4.01 -7.92
N PHE A 20 30.66 -5.02 -7.13
CA PHE A 20 30.33 -4.83 -5.72
C PHE A 20 31.10 -5.81 -4.84
N LYS A 21 31.58 -5.33 -3.70
CA LYS A 21 32.21 -6.18 -2.68
C LYS A 21 31.16 -6.61 -1.65
N LYS A 22 30.90 -7.92 -1.58
CA LYS A 22 29.98 -8.47 -0.57
C LYS A 22 30.58 -8.33 0.82
N PRO A 23 29.87 -7.77 1.82
CA PRO A 23 30.28 -7.75 3.22
C PRO A 23 30.52 -9.16 3.78
N ARG A 24 31.44 -9.27 4.74
CA ARG A 24 31.69 -10.54 5.46
C ARG A 24 30.65 -10.77 6.55
N THR A 25 30.19 -9.71 7.17
CA THR A 25 29.16 -9.67 8.21
C THR A 25 28.08 -8.68 7.79
N PHE A 26 26.87 -8.84 8.30
CA PHE A 26 25.73 -7.99 8.02
C PHE A 26 25.12 -7.46 9.31
N ASP A 27 24.63 -6.23 9.27
CA ASP A 27 23.93 -5.60 10.39
C ASP A 27 22.59 -6.31 10.66
N THR A 28 21.90 -6.72 9.59
CA THR A 28 20.62 -7.44 9.66
C THR A 28 20.57 -8.59 8.63
N ASN A 29 19.64 -9.53 8.77
CA ASN A 29 19.44 -10.59 7.79
C ASN A 29 18.60 -10.09 6.61
N LEU A 30 17.59 -9.23 6.90
CA LEU A 30 16.63 -8.77 5.93
C LEU A 30 16.36 -7.27 6.10
N ILE A 31 16.52 -6.51 5.04
CA ILE A 31 15.94 -5.17 4.92
C ILE A 31 14.69 -5.25 4.04
N VAL A 32 13.62 -4.62 4.50
CA VAL A 32 12.38 -4.43 3.73
C VAL A 32 12.18 -2.93 3.53
N ILE A 33 12.11 -2.50 2.27
CA ILE A 33 11.91 -1.09 1.92
C ILE A 33 10.47 -0.88 1.50
N GLY A 34 9.73 -0.11 2.30
CA GLY A 34 8.30 0.17 2.20
C GLY A 34 7.47 -0.66 3.16
N ALA A 35 6.66 0.01 3.98
CA ALA A 35 5.77 -0.59 4.97
C ALA A 35 4.30 -0.65 4.51
N GLY A 36 4.08 -0.84 3.21
CA GLY A 36 2.78 -1.25 2.67
C GLY A 36 2.51 -2.73 2.88
N SER A 37 1.40 -3.24 2.35
CA SER A 37 0.96 -4.64 2.53
C SER A 37 2.05 -5.67 2.22
N GLY A 38 2.78 -5.51 1.11
CA GLY A 38 3.87 -6.42 0.74
C GLY A 38 5.06 -6.36 1.70
N GLY A 39 5.40 -5.16 2.18
CA GLY A 39 6.50 -4.97 3.13
C GLY A 39 6.17 -5.47 4.52
N LEU A 40 5.00 -5.14 5.04
CA LEU A 40 4.55 -5.59 6.36
C LEU A 40 4.47 -7.12 6.44
N VAL A 41 3.89 -7.78 5.44
CA VAL A 41 3.84 -9.25 5.37
C VAL A 41 5.25 -9.83 5.32
N SER A 42 6.15 -9.26 4.52
CA SER A 42 7.54 -9.72 4.42
C SER A 42 8.29 -9.59 5.73
N ALA A 43 8.13 -8.44 6.42
CA ALA A 43 8.75 -8.19 7.72
C ALA A 43 8.20 -9.12 8.80
N TYR A 44 6.87 -9.33 8.84
CA TYR A 44 6.21 -10.27 9.73
C TYR A 44 6.74 -11.69 9.58
N ILE A 45 6.81 -12.20 8.33
CA ILE A 45 7.32 -13.55 8.04
C ILE A 45 8.79 -13.65 8.48
N GLY A 46 9.61 -12.66 8.13
CA GLY A 46 11.03 -12.64 8.53
C GLY A 46 11.21 -12.70 10.05
N ALA A 47 10.47 -11.88 10.78
CA ALA A 47 10.51 -11.86 12.25
C ALA A 47 10.02 -13.19 12.87
N THR A 48 8.95 -13.77 12.32
CA THR A 48 8.42 -15.08 12.75
C THR A 48 9.46 -16.18 12.59
N LEU A 49 10.28 -16.12 11.54
CA LEU A 49 11.39 -17.03 11.28
C LEU A 49 12.64 -16.68 12.10
N LYS A 50 12.55 -15.74 13.04
CA LYS A 50 13.66 -15.29 13.91
C LYS A 50 14.82 -14.64 13.16
N ALA A 51 14.59 -14.14 11.95
CA ALA A 51 15.54 -13.29 11.27
C ALA A 51 15.58 -11.90 11.93
N ARG A 52 16.76 -11.28 11.95
CA ARG A 52 16.86 -9.85 12.25
C ARG A 52 16.34 -9.10 11.03
N VAL A 53 15.27 -8.32 11.21
CA VAL A 53 14.58 -7.60 10.14
C VAL A 53 14.61 -6.11 10.42
N THR A 54 15.02 -5.32 9.43
CA THR A 54 14.87 -3.87 9.43
C THR A 54 13.83 -3.49 8.38
N LEU A 55 12.75 -2.84 8.80
CA LEU A 55 11.68 -2.31 7.96
C LEU A 55 11.85 -0.80 7.83
N ILE A 56 11.92 -0.31 6.60
CA ILE A 56 12.15 1.12 6.32
C ILE A 56 10.90 1.68 5.64
N GLU A 57 10.35 2.76 6.20
CA GLU A 57 9.21 3.49 5.63
C GLU A 57 9.54 4.98 5.55
N ARG A 58 9.11 5.63 4.49
CA ARG A 58 9.37 7.07 4.29
C ARG A 58 8.19 7.96 4.65
N ASP A 59 6.97 7.40 4.74
CA ASP A 59 5.72 8.16 4.94
C ASP A 59 4.85 7.47 6.00
N LYS A 60 3.89 6.66 5.61
CA LYS A 60 2.90 6.08 6.52
C LYS A 60 2.96 4.57 6.53
N MET A 61 3.00 4.01 7.73
CA MET A 61 2.80 2.58 7.92
C MET A 61 1.45 2.13 7.33
N GLY A 62 1.37 0.88 6.85
CA GLY A 62 0.20 0.34 6.17
C GLY A 62 0.15 0.66 4.67
N GLY A 63 0.90 1.67 4.20
CA GLY A 63 0.97 2.09 2.81
C GLY A 63 -0.41 2.34 2.20
N ASP A 64 -0.54 2.11 0.88
CA ASP A 64 -1.78 2.38 0.15
C ASP A 64 -2.96 1.54 0.66
N CYS A 65 -2.74 0.29 1.02
CA CYS A 65 -3.83 -0.59 1.45
C CYS A 65 -4.59 -0.01 2.65
N LEU A 66 -3.89 0.41 3.68
CA LEU A 66 -4.50 1.00 4.88
C LEU A 66 -5.02 2.41 4.60
N ASN A 67 -4.19 3.26 3.98
CA ASN A 67 -4.43 4.70 3.99
C ASN A 67 -5.30 5.19 2.83
N THR A 68 -5.16 4.60 1.63
CA THR A 68 -5.76 5.13 0.39
C THR A 68 -6.37 4.07 -0.53
N GLY A 69 -6.28 2.79 -0.17
CA GLY A 69 -6.72 1.69 -1.03
C GLY A 69 -7.79 0.80 -0.41
N CYS A 70 -7.39 -0.40 0.01
CA CYS A 70 -8.30 -1.47 0.40
C CYS A 70 -9.25 -1.09 1.55
N VAL A 71 -8.70 -0.50 2.60
CA VAL A 71 -9.49 -0.18 3.81
C VAL A 71 -10.53 0.91 3.53
N PRO A 72 -10.16 2.09 3.01
CA PRO A 72 -11.14 3.13 2.73
C PRO A 72 -12.13 2.72 1.63
N SER A 73 -11.69 2.03 0.57
CA SER A 73 -12.60 1.61 -0.51
C SER A 73 -13.66 0.62 0.00
N LYS A 74 -13.27 -0.37 0.79
CA LYS A 74 -14.23 -1.35 1.35
C LYS A 74 -15.16 -0.70 2.37
N ALA A 75 -14.70 0.30 3.12
CA ALA A 75 -15.55 1.06 4.02
C ALA A 75 -16.62 1.87 3.27
N LEU A 76 -16.26 2.50 2.14
CA LEU A 76 -17.19 3.23 1.26
C LEU A 76 -18.16 2.28 0.56
N ILE A 77 -17.66 1.20 -0.06
CA ILE A 77 -18.47 0.18 -0.75
C ILE A 77 -19.50 -0.43 0.21
N ARG A 78 -19.13 -0.63 1.50
CA ARG A 78 -20.10 -1.14 2.49
C ARG A 78 -21.28 -0.18 2.70
N ALA A 79 -21.05 1.14 2.69
CA ALA A 79 -22.11 2.13 2.78
C ALA A 79 -22.99 2.11 1.52
N ALA A 80 -22.37 2.10 0.34
CA ALA A 80 -23.08 2.01 -0.94
C ALA A 80 -23.93 0.73 -1.04
N LYS A 81 -23.38 -0.40 -0.59
CA LYS A 81 -24.12 -1.67 -0.54
C LYS A 81 -25.36 -1.58 0.34
N SER A 82 -25.28 -0.93 1.51
CA SER A 82 -26.47 -0.71 2.38
C SER A 82 -27.54 0.10 1.67
N MET A 83 -27.14 1.14 0.91
CA MET A 83 -28.09 1.91 0.10
C MET A 83 -28.77 1.06 -0.98
N ALA A 84 -27.99 0.23 -1.68
CA ALA A 84 -28.53 -0.66 -2.70
C ALA A 84 -29.49 -1.71 -2.10
N GLU A 85 -29.19 -2.23 -0.92
CA GLU A 85 -30.05 -3.16 -0.18
C GLU A 85 -31.39 -2.49 0.21
N MET A 86 -31.36 -1.27 0.73
CA MET A 86 -32.55 -0.50 1.06
C MET A 86 -33.44 -0.22 -0.17
N LYS A 87 -32.82 0.17 -1.29
CA LYS A 87 -33.56 0.38 -2.56
C LYS A 87 -34.24 -0.90 -3.08
N LYS A 88 -33.71 -2.07 -2.77
CA LYS A 88 -34.27 -3.38 -3.18
C LYS A 88 -35.27 -3.96 -2.19
N ALA A 89 -35.40 -3.42 -0.99
CA ALA A 89 -36.21 -3.98 0.09
C ALA A 89 -37.68 -4.12 -0.30
N ALA A 90 -38.23 -3.17 -1.06
CA ALA A 90 -39.62 -3.25 -1.56
C ALA A 90 -39.91 -4.50 -2.42
N GLN A 91 -38.88 -5.02 -3.14
CA GLN A 91 -39.03 -6.26 -3.91
C GLN A 91 -39.21 -7.50 -3.01
N LEU A 92 -38.87 -7.36 -1.72
CA LEU A 92 -38.99 -8.39 -0.70
C LEU A 92 -40.23 -8.15 0.18
N GLY A 93 -41.10 -7.20 -0.17
CA GLY A 93 -42.25 -6.82 0.61
C GLY A 93 -41.93 -5.96 1.85
N ILE A 94 -40.76 -5.31 1.89
CA ILE A 94 -40.32 -4.45 3.00
C ILE A 94 -40.31 -3.01 2.51
N ASP A 95 -41.24 -2.19 3.02
CA ASP A 95 -41.28 -0.77 2.71
C ASP A 95 -40.27 0.00 3.57
N VAL A 96 -39.30 0.61 2.92
CA VAL A 96 -38.30 1.46 3.54
C VAL A 96 -38.45 2.89 3.02
N PRO A 97 -38.59 3.91 3.91
CA PRO A 97 -38.57 5.31 3.47
C PRO A 97 -37.30 5.62 2.66
N ALA A 98 -37.40 6.52 1.68
CA ALA A 98 -36.25 6.93 0.87
C ALA A 98 -35.12 7.41 1.77
N PRO A 99 -33.98 6.69 1.80
CA PRO A 99 -32.88 7.03 2.70
C PRO A 99 -32.20 8.33 2.26
N GLN A 100 -31.92 9.19 3.23
CA GLN A 100 -31.07 10.36 3.01
C GLN A 100 -29.63 10.02 3.32
N VAL A 101 -28.69 10.41 2.46
CA VAL A 101 -27.27 10.17 2.62
C VAL A 101 -26.60 11.44 3.09
N ASP A 102 -26.04 11.41 4.28
CA ASP A 102 -25.07 12.38 4.75
C ASP A 102 -23.66 11.89 4.33
N PHE A 103 -23.18 12.42 3.21
CA PHE A 103 -21.91 11.96 2.64
C PHE A 103 -20.71 12.33 3.54
N ALA A 104 -20.72 13.45 4.23
CA ALA A 104 -19.67 13.83 5.17
C ALA A 104 -19.56 12.80 6.32
N ARG A 105 -20.70 12.29 6.82
CA ARG A 105 -20.71 11.22 7.82
C ARG A 105 -20.22 9.90 7.25
N VAL A 106 -20.56 9.57 6.00
CA VAL A 106 -19.99 8.37 5.32
C VAL A 106 -18.47 8.46 5.27
N MET A 107 -17.94 9.59 4.81
CA MET A 107 -16.49 9.80 4.74
C MET A 107 -15.83 9.88 6.13
N GLY A 108 -16.53 10.43 7.13
CA GLY A 108 -16.13 10.38 8.53
C GLY A 108 -15.99 8.93 9.04
N ARG A 109 -16.95 8.07 8.71
CA ARG A 109 -16.88 6.64 9.02
C ARG A 109 -15.69 5.96 8.31
N VAL A 110 -15.43 6.28 7.04
CA VAL A 110 -14.27 5.74 6.31
C VAL A 110 -12.97 6.05 7.05
N ARG A 111 -12.78 7.32 7.46
CA ARG A 111 -11.60 7.74 8.25
C ARG A 111 -11.51 7.02 9.60
N ASN A 112 -12.64 6.80 10.27
CA ASN A 112 -12.67 6.07 11.55
C ASN A 112 -12.29 4.61 11.37
N VAL A 113 -12.69 3.95 10.28
CA VAL A 113 -12.30 2.56 9.97
C VAL A 113 -10.78 2.48 9.76
N ILE A 114 -10.18 3.44 9.04
CA ILE A 114 -8.72 3.50 8.89
C ILE A 114 -8.06 3.57 10.27
N LYS A 115 -8.46 4.51 11.13
CA LYS A 115 -7.93 4.66 12.50
C LYS A 115 -8.08 3.42 13.36
N THR A 116 -9.18 2.67 13.19
CA THR A 116 -9.42 1.42 13.93
C THR A 116 -8.45 0.31 13.51
N ILE A 117 -8.06 0.29 12.24
CA ILE A 117 -7.16 -0.74 11.69
C ILE A 117 -5.68 -0.35 11.84
N GLU A 118 -5.36 0.95 11.84
CA GLU A 118 -4.00 1.50 11.91
C GLU A 118 -3.09 0.85 12.97
N PRO A 119 -3.55 0.54 14.21
CA PRO A 119 -2.71 -0.12 15.21
C PRO A 119 -2.18 -1.50 14.78
N HIS A 120 -2.87 -2.18 13.86
CA HIS A 120 -2.43 -3.47 13.33
C HIS A 120 -1.22 -3.36 12.38
N ASP A 121 -1.00 -2.18 11.82
CA ASP A 121 0.10 -1.91 10.90
C ASP A 121 1.11 -0.91 11.52
N SER A 122 1.06 -0.68 12.83
CA SER A 122 1.85 0.34 13.52
C SER A 122 3.30 -0.09 13.78
N VAL A 123 4.16 0.91 13.99
CA VAL A 123 5.55 0.71 14.41
C VAL A 123 5.62 -0.07 15.72
N GLU A 124 4.77 0.27 16.69
CA GLU A 124 4.73 -0.37 18.02
C GLU A 124 4.49 -1.87 17.88
N ARG A 125 3.53 -2.26 17.03
CA ARG A 125 3.25 -3.68 16.79
C ARG A 125 4.44 -4.39 16.17
N PHE A 126 5.05 -3.83 15.12
CA PHE A 126 6.17 -4.47 14.42
C PHE A 126 7.43 -4.51 15.28
N THR A 127 7.70 -3.46 16.06
CA THR A 127 8.77 -3.47 17.07
C THR A 127 8.53 -4.55 18.13
N GLY A 128 7.29 -4.70 18.61
CA GLY A 128 6.90 -5.80 19.50
C GLY A 128 7.09 -7.19 18.92
N LEU A 129 7.09 -7.34 17.59
CA LEU A 129 7.41 -8.59 16.85
C LEU A 129 8.92 -8.78 16.67
N GLY A 130 9.77 -7.84 17.08
CA GLY A 130 11.22 -7.89 16.93
C GLY A 130 11.72 -7.36 15.59
N VAL A 131 10.92 -6.54 14.90
CA VAL A 131 11.33 -5.81 13.70
C VAL A 131 11.90 -4.46 14.10
N ASP A 132 13.07 -4.12 13.59
CA ASP A 132 13.65 -2.79 13.69
C ASP A 132 13.01 -1.88 12.65
N CYS A 133 12.21 -0.89 13.08
CA CYS A 133 11.47 0.01 12.22
C CYS A 133 12.19 1.36 12.11
N LEU A 134 12.51 1.77 10.89
CA LEU A 134 13.17 3.04 10.60
C LEU A 134 12.30 3.90 9.68
N TYR A 135 12.20 5.19 10.02
CA TYR A 135 11.64 6.19 9.11
C TYR A 135 12.77 6.84 8.31
N GLY A 136 12.58 6.97 7.00
CA GLY A 136 13.50 7.68 6.14
C GLY A 136 13.46 7.24 4.68
N ASN A 137 14.18 7.99 3.84
CA ASN A 137 14.29 7.71 2.41
C ASN A 137 15.41 6.71 2.16
N ALA A 138 15.03 5.50 1.79
CA ALA A 138 15.99 4.44 1.48
C ALA A 138 16.56 4.58 0.07
N ARG A 139 17.86 4.47 -0.06
CA ARG A 139 18.60 4.41 -1.32
C ARG A 139 19.49 3.18 -1.37
N LEU A 140 19.36 2.37 -2.42
CA LEU A 140 20.26 1.24 -2.65
C LEU A 140 21.64 1.74 -3.06
N ILE A 141 22.65 1.39 -2.29
CA ILE A 141 24.07 1.67 -2.60
C ILE A 141 24.71 0.45 -3.28
N SER A 142 24.34 -0.75 -2.85
CA SER A 142 24.81 -2.00 -3.43
C SER A 142 23.73 -3.08 -3.26
N PRO A 143 23.93 -4.30 -3.79
CA PRO A 143 23.01 -5.43 -3.55
C PRO A 143 22.84 -5.82 -2.07
N TRP A 144 23.64 -5.27 -1.18
CA TRP A 144 23.67 -5.59 0.25
C TRP A 144 23.70 -4.37 1.16
N LEU A 145 23.70 -3.16 0.63
CA LEU A 145 23.86 -1.93 1.39
C LEU A 145 22.77 -0.93 1.01
N VAL A 146 22.08 -0.44 2.00
CA VAL A 146 21.05 0.60 1.90
C VAL A 146 21.51 1.81 2.71
N ASP A 147 21.34 2.98 2.15
CA ASP A 147 21.48 4.27 2.83
C ASP A 147 20.10 4.79 3.17
N VAL A 148 19.87 5.16 4.42
CA VAL A 148 18.63 5.75 4.91
C VAL A 148 18.97 7.11 5.50
N ASP A 149 18.78 8.16 4.72
CA ASP A 149 19.08 9.55 5.11
C ASP A 149 20.49 9.74 5.72
N GLY A 150 21.49 9.06 5.16
CA GLY A 150 22.90 9.12 5.59
C GLY A 150 23.33 7.99 6.54
N GLN A 151 22.41 7.19 7.08
CA GLN A 151 22.71 5.98 7.84
C GLN A 151 22.81 4.77 6.90
N GLN A 152 23.96 4.12 6.86
CA GLN A 152 24.15 2.93 6.05
C GLN A 152 23.92 1.65 6.84
N ILE A 153 23.11 0.74 6.25
CA ILE A 153 22.75 -0.54 6.86
C ILE A 153 22.98 -1.63 5.82
N SER A 154 23.66 -2.70 6.23
CA SER A 154 23.92 -3.86 5.39
C SER A 154 23.03 -5.04 5.72
N ALA A 155 22.57 -5.78 4.68
CA ALA A 155 21.75 -6.97 4.85
C ALA A 155 22.13 -8.10 3.88
N GLU A 156 21.84 -9.34 4.30
CA GLU A 156 22.00 -10.49 3.42
C GLU A 156 21.01 -10.44 2.25
N LYS A 157 19.81 -9.94 2.51
CA LYS A 157 18.70 -9.81 1.55
C LYS A 157 18.02 -8.45 1.70
N ILE A 158 17.57 -7.93 0.57
CA ILE A 158 16.79 -6.69 0.51
C ILE A 158 15.52 -6.98 -0.28
N ILE A 159 14.36 -6.63 0.28
CA ILE A 159 13.06 -6.68 -0.39
C ILE A 159 12.65 -5.25 -0.73
N LEU A 160 12.34 -5.03 -2.00
CA LEU A 160 11.77 -3.78 -2.48
C LEU A 160 10.24 -3.91 -2.51
N ALA A 161 9.58 -3.23 -1.58
CA ALA A 161 8.12 -3.20 -1.44
C ALA A 161 7.60 -1.75 -1.49
N THR A 162 8.17 -0.95 -2.40
CA THR A 162 8.03 0.51 -2.45
C THR A 162 6.68 1.00 -2.96
N GLY A 163 5.79 0.09 -3.39
CA GLY A 163 4.47 0.42 -3.91
C GLY A 163 4.52 1.16 -5.26
N ALA A 164 3.43 1.84 -5.57
CA ALA A 164 3.28 2.66 -6.77
C ALA A 164 2.49 3.93 -6.42
N ARG A 165 2.44 4.88 -7.35
CA ARG A 165 1.58 6.06 -7.26
C ARG A 165 0.64 6.11 -8.46
N PRO A 166 -0.57 6.66 -8.31
CA PRO A 166 -1.45 6.88 -9.44
C PRO A 166 -0.80 7.83 -10.45
N THR A 167 -0.91 7.46 -11.72
CA THR A 167 -0.45 8.31 -12.82
C THR A 167 -1.62 9.10 -13.37
N ILE A 168 -1.49 10.42 -13.41
CA ILE A 168 -2.44 11.29 -14.08
C ILE A 168 -2.06 11.33 -15.57
N PRO A 169 -2.95 10.89 -16.48
CA PRO A 169 -2.64 10.88 -17.90
C PRO A 169 -2.54 12.29 -18.47
N SER A 170 -1.71 12.49 -19.47
CA SER A 170 -1.59 13.77 -20.17
C SER A 170 -2.77 13.96 -21.15
N ILE A 171 -3.88 14.48 -20.63
CA ILE A 171 -5.08 14.79 -21.42
C ILE A 171 -5.17 16.33 -21.54
N PRO A 172 -5.33 16.90 -22.73
CA PRO A 172 -5.48 18.33 -22.91
C PRO A 172 -6.63 18.91 -22.04
N GLY A 173 -6.33 19.93 -21.26
CA GLY A 173 -7.29 20.58 -20.35
C GLY A 173 -7.43 19.92 -18.97
N LEU A 174 -6.79 18.79 -18.70
CA LEU A 174 -6.84 18.15 -17.38
C LEU A 174 -6.10 18.96 -16.30
N ASP A 175 -5.17 19.79 -16.71
CA ASP A 175 -4.47 20.77 -15.89
C ASP A 175 -5.34 21.93 -15.39
N GLN A 176 -6.53 22.12 -16.00
CA GLN A 176 -7.50 23.15 -15.62
C GLN A 176 -8.51 22.66 -14.57
N VAL A 177 -8.45 21.38 -14.20
CA VAL A 177 -9.29 20.75 -13.17
C VAL A 177 -8.41 20.06 -12.15
N GLU A 178 -8.92 19.83 -10.96
CA GLU A 178 -8.23 19.04 -9.93
C GLU A 178 -8.69 17.58 -10.03
N PRO A 179 -7.97 16.72 -10.77
CA PRO A 179 -8.38 15.34 -10.93
C PRO A 179 -8.19 14.58 -9.61
N LEU A 180 -9.22 13.86 -9.21
CA LEU A 180 -9.14 12.95 -8.07
C LEU A 180 -8.36 11.70 -8.46
N THR A 181 -7.55 11.23 -7.53
CA THR A 181 -6.83 9.95 -7.63
C THR A 181 -7.20 9.06 -6.44
N SER A 182 -6.71 7.83 -6.44
CA SER A 182 -6.83 6.94 -5.27
C SER A 182 -6.17 7.51 -4.00
N GLU A 183 -5.26 8.48 -4.11
CA GLU A 183 -4.65 9.14 -2.96
C GLU A 183 -5.50 10.31 -2.43
N THR A 184 -6.21 11.03 -3.30
CA THR A 184 -6.89 12.30 -2.94
C THR A 184 -8.39 12.16 -2.73
N LEU A 185 -9.03 11.14 -3.31
CA LEU A 185 -10.47 10.91 -3.25
C LEU A 185 -11.04 10.93 -1.82
N TRP A 186 -10.28 10.46 -0.85
CA TRP A 186 -10.73 10.30 0.54
C TRP A 186 -10.89 11.62 1.30
N GLN A 187 -10.50 12.73 0.68
CA GLN A 187 -10.64 14.08 1.23
C GLN A 187 -12.01 14.70 0.89
N LEU A 188 -12.78 14.10 -0.01
CA LEU A 188 -14.11 14.60 -0.38
C LEU A 188 -15.01 14.70 0.86
N GLN A 189 -15.74 15.82 0.95
CA GLN A 189 -16.73 16.09 2.01
C GLN A 189 -18.16 16.07 1.46
N GLU A 190 -18.31 16.30 0.16
CA GLU A 190 -19.59 16.35 -0.53
C GLU A 190 -19.64 15.30 -1.62
N LEU A 191 -20.82 14.71 -1.81
CA LEU A 191 -21.04 13.77 -2.90
C LEU A 191 -21.10 14.54 -4.22
N PRO A 192 -20.21 14.27 -5.18
CA PRO A 192 -20.25 14.96 -6.45
C PRO A 192 -21.55 14.63 -7.21
N GLU A 193 -22.22 15.66 -7.74
CA GLU A 193 -23.43 15.50 -8.56
C GLU A 193 -23.14 14.70 -9.85
N ARG A 194 -21.94 14.87 -10.39
CA ARG A 194 -21.48 14.18 -11.59
C ARG A 194 -20.00 13.78 -11.40
N LEU A 195 -19.72 12.53 -11.67
CA LEU A 195 -18.37 11.97 -11.58
C LEU A 195 -18.00 11.32 -12.92
N LEU A 196 -16.92 11.79 -13.53
CA LEU A 196 -16.31 11.14 -14.68
C LEU A 196 -15.14 10.28 -14.19
N ILE A 197 -15.15 9.02 -14.55
CA ILE A 197 -14.08 8.08 -14.21
C ILE A 197 -13.29 7.74 -15.49
N VAL A 198 -12.00 8.03 -15.48
CA VAL A 198 -11.09 7.74 -16.58
C VAL A 198 -10.34 6.45 -16.26
N GLY A 199 -10.68 5.38 -16.98
CA GLY A 199 -10.12 4.06 -16.82
C GLY A 199 -11.09 3.02 -16.25
N GLY A 200 -11.12 1.83 -16.86
CA GLY A 200 -11.97 0.69 -16.48
C GLY A 200 -11.24 -0.40 -15.70
N GLY A 201 -10.19 -0.05 -14.95
CA GLY A 201 -9.52 -0.98 -14.04
C GLY A 201 -10.34 -1.23 -12.78
N ALA A 202 -9.87 -2.17 -11.93
CA ALA A 202 -10.60 -2.60 -10.73
C ALA A 202 -11.00 -1.42 -9.82
N ILE A 203 -10.09 -0.48 -9.55
CA ILE A 203 -10.34 0.70 -8.71
C ILE A 203 -11.44 1.58 -9.32
N GLY A 204 -11.33 1.87 -10.62
CA GLY A 204 -12.32 2.70 -11.33
C GLY A 204 -13.72 2.08 -11.31
N CYS A 205 -13.83 0.79 -11.58
CA CYS A 205 -15.11 0.07 -11.56
C CYS A 205 -15.70 -0.01 -10.15
N GLU A 206 -14.90 -0.32 -9.13
CA GLU A 206 -15.37 -0.37 -7.73
C GLU A 206 -15.89 0.99 -7.27
N LEU A 207 -15.17 2.07 -7.57
CA LEU A 207 -15.56 3.42 -7.17
C LEU A 207 -16.77 3.91 -7.98
N ALA A 208 -16.86 3.61 -9.29
CA ALA A 208 -18.03 3.92 -10.09
C ALA A 208 -19.33 3.33 -9.52
N GLN A 209 -19.24 2.14 -8.90
CA GLN A 209 -20.40 1.51 -8.26
C GLN A 209 -20.68 2.06 -6.85
N ALA A 210 -19.68 2.61 -6.19
CA ALA A 210 -19.80 3.09 -4.81
C ALA A 210 -20.37 4.50 -4.74
N PHE A 211 -20.10 5.37 -5.74
CA PHE A 211 -20.64 6.70 -5.90
C PHE A 211 -21.98 6.71 -6.62
#